data_0fe8646253f7de2c75a28dc857fc4d5f
#
_entry.id   0fe8646253f7de2c75a28dc857fc4d5f
#
_cell.length_a   1.000
_cell.length_b   1.000
_cell.length_c   1.000
_cell.angle_alpha   90.00
_cell.angle_beta   90.00
_cell.angle_gamma   90.00
#
_symmetry.space_group_name_H-M   'P 1'
#
loop_
_entity.id
_entity.type
_entity.pdbx_description
1 polymer ?
#
loop_
_entity_poly.entity_id
_entity_poly.type
_entity_poly.pdbx_seq_one_letter_code
_entity_poly.pdbx_strand_id
1 'polypeptide(L)'
;MNQGPSLWAVATKEDIISQPSGEEATFTDDIEVTREVEYVEFELGDHVVYPHHGAGKVLKKEDMEILGERREYLTIKILHNDMTVRVPTENAALAGLRRVIDEETVQKVLDVLRDQVSEMPKNWNRRFKHNRDKIKTGDIYELAEVVRNLSLRESEKGLSTGEKQMFTRTKKILASELMYALDKDEEEAETYLDELLANSANSQMAMAGAK
;
A
#
# COMPACT_ATOMS: atom_id res chain seq x y z
N MET A 1 -6.02 25.14 27.78
CA MET A 1 -5.28 23.88 27.69
C MET A 1 -6.34 22.78 27.48
N ASN A 2 -6.55 22.39 26.25
CA ASN A 2 -7.57 21.41 25.89
C ASN A 2 -6.88 20.32 25.06
N GLN A 3 -6.62 19.18 25.71
CA GLN A 3 -6.06 18.00 25.04
C GLN A 3 -7.22 17.22 24.44
N GLY A 4 -7.30 17.18 23.12
CA GLY A 4 -8.24 16.34 22.41
C GLY A 4 -7.85 14.86 22.49
N PRO A 5 -8.80 13.94 22.47
CA PRO A 5 -8.55 12.52 22.63
C PRO A 5 -7.90 11.91 21.40
N SER A 6 -6.86 11.09 21.62
CA SER A 6 -6.25 10.27 20.58
C SER A 6 -7.21 9.13 20.21
N LEU A 7 -7.64 9.13 18.95
CA LEU A 7 -8.51 8.10 18.37
C LEU A 7 -7.70 6.84 18.08
N TRP A 8 -7.78 5.86 18.98
CA TRP A 8 -7.43 4.48 18.73
C TRP A 8 -8.69 3.73 18.31
N ALA A 9 -8.95 3.61 17.02
CA ALA A 9 -10.01 2.73 16.53
C ALA A 9 -9.44 1.33 16.40
N VAL A 10 -9.64 0.51 17.44
CA VAL A 10 -9.57 -0.94 17.34
C VAL A 10 -10.97 -1.38 16.90
N ALA A 11 -11.09 -1.94 15.69
CA ALA A 11 -12.33 -2.57 15.25
C ALA A 11 -12.59 -3.80 16.13
N THR A 12 -13.65 -3.76 16.93
CA THR A 12 -14.09 -4.87 17.75
C THR A 12 -15.06 -5.77 16.97
N LYS A 13 -15.12 -7.04 17.38
CA LYS A 13 -15.96 -8.10 16.79
C LYS A 13 -17.46 -7.77 16.80
N GLU A 14 -17.88 -6.71 17.50
CA GLU A 14 -19.28 -6.29 17.67
C GLU A 14 -19.79 -5.39 16.55
N ASP A 15 -18.91 -4.83 15.71
CA ASP A 15 -19.31 -3.99 14.56
C ASP A 15 -19.87 -4.78 13.37
N ILE A 16 -19.96 -6.11 13.48
CA ILE A 16 -20.40 -7.00 12.39
C ILE A 16 -21.84 -7.51 12.57
N ILE A 17 -22.48 -7.28 13.72
CA ILE A 17 -23.82 -7.82 13.99
C ILE A 17 -24.82 -6.69 14.14
N SER A 18 -25.32 -6.19 13.01
CA SER A 18 -26.58 -5.44 12.94
C SER A 18 -27.15 -5.53 11.53
N GLN A 19 -27.90 -6.61 11.28
CA GLN A 19 -28.83 -6.67 10.15
C GLN A 19 -30.19 -7.23 10.62
N PRO A 20 -31.29 -6.65 10.15
CA PRO A 20 -32.62 -7.08 10.56
C PRO A 20 -33.08 -8.35 9.83
N SER A 21 -33.83 -9.13 10.58
CA SER A 21 -34.48 -10.37 10.25
C SER A 21 -35.39 -10.34 9.00
N GLY A 22 -35.32 -11.40 8.20
CA GLY A 22 -36.40 -11.83 7.33
C GLY A 22 -35.94 -12.36 5.98
N GLU A 23 -35.70 -13.69 5.92
CA GLU A 23 -36.12 -14.63 4.89
C GLU A 23 -35.27 -15.90 5.01
N GLU A 24 -35.93 -17.03 5.23
CA GLU A 24 -35.31 -18.35 5.27
C GLU A 24 -34.71 -18.70 3.91
N ALA A 25 -33.39 -18.63 3.78
CA ALA A 25 -32.64 -19.27 2.72
C ALA A 25 -32.00 -20.53 3.27
N THR A 26 -32.45 -21.68 2.78
CA THR A 26 -31.83 -22.98 3.02
C THR A 26 -30.38 -22.94 2.55
N PHE A 27 -29.46 -22.91 3.50
CA PHE A 27 -28.03 -22.94 3.27
C PHE A 27 -27.64 -24.41 3.01
N THR A 28 -27.31 -24.73 1.76
CA THR A 28 -26.60 -25.98 1.46
C THR A 28 -25.14 -25.80 1.83
N ASP A 29 -24.69 -26.62 2.77
CA ASP A 29 -23.27 -26.88 3.09
C ASP A 29 -22.48 -27.14 1.79
N ASP A 30 -21.21 -26.76 1.86
CA ASP A 30 -20.08 -27.05 0.98
C ASP A 30 -19.54 -25.88 0.15
N ILE A 31 -19.00 -24.85 0.83
CA ILE A 31 -17.77 -24.21 0.36
C ILE A 31 -16.97 -23.79 1.61
N GLU A 32 -16.21 -24.70 2.19
CA GLU A 32 -15.05 -24.35 2.99
C GLU A 32 -14.00 -23.71 2.08
N VAL A 33 -14.06 -22.40 1.93
CA VAL A 33 -12.92 -21.66 1.41
C VAL A 33 -11.90 -21.55 2.52
N THR A 34 -11.17 -22.64 2.75
CA THR A 34 -9.89 -22.61 3.47
C THR A 34 -8.93 -21.77 2.62
N ARG A 35 -8.93 -20.46 2.83
CA ARG A 35 -7.75 -19.67 2.50
C ARG A 35 -6.66 -20.19 3.40
N GLU A 36 -5.76 -21.00 2.86
CA GLU A 36 -4.47 -21.24 3.47
C GLU A 36 -3.82 -19.86 3.64
N VAL A 37 -3.90 -19.32 4.84
CA VAL A 37 -3.14 -18.13 5.20
C VAL A 37 -1.71 -18.64 5.36
N GLU A 38 -0.90 -18.43 4.32
CA GLU A 38 0.52 -18.72 4.35
C GLU A 38 1.12 -17.97 5.54
N TYR A 39 1.53 -18.70 6.55
CA TYR A 39 2.07 -18.14 7.79
C TYR A 39 3.48 -17.65 7.50
N VAL A 40 3.59 -16.37 7.14
CA VAL A 40 4.90 -15.73 6.93
C VAL A 40 5.45 -15.36 8.31
N GLU A 41 6.50 -16.05 8.72
CA GLU A 41 7.24 -15.70 9.93
C GLU A 41 8.21 -14.55 9.63
N PHE A 42 8.18 -13.52 10.49
CA PHE A 42 9.04 -12.34 10.39
C PHE A 42 10.06 -12.35 11.52
N GLU A 43 11.31 -12.04 11.17
CA GLU A 43 12.44 -11.99 12.10
C GLU A 43 12.93 -10.55 12.32
N LEU A 44 13.72 -10.38 13.39
CA LEU A 44 14.41 -9.12 13.67
C LEU A 44 15.29 -8.72 12.49
N GLY A 45 15.10 -7.49 12.03
CA GLY A 45 15.88 -6.95 10.92
C GLY A 45 15.24 -7.14 9.56
N ASP A 46 14.18 -7.95 9.44
CA ASP A 46 13.45 -8.14 8.18
C ASP A 46 12.92 -6.82 7.64
N HIS A 47 13.04 -6.66 6.33
CA HIS A 47 12.40 -5.58 5.60
C HIS A 47 11.01 -6.02 5.17
N VAL A 48 10.02 -5.28 5.61
CA VAL A 48 8.61 -5.61 5.44
C VAL A 48 7.84 -4.42 4.89
N VAL A 49 6.74 -4.69 4.22
CA VAL A 49 5.80 -3.68 3.75
C VAL A 49 4.53 -3.76 4.57
N TYR A 50 4.15 -2.65 5.17
CA TYR A 50 2.86 -2.51 5.83
C TYR A 50 1.93 -1.73 4.90
N PRO A 51 0.80 -2.30 4.47
CA PRO A 51 -0.12 -1.69 3.52
C PRO A 51 -0.45 -0.24 3.90
N HIS A 52 -0.49 0.65 2.91
CA HIS A 52 -0.73 2.09 3.04
C HIS A 52 0.32 2.91 3.79
N HIS A 53 1.29 2.24 4.43
CA HIS A 53 2.34 2.89 5.22
C HIS A 53 3.72 2.75 4.58
N GLY A 54 3.88 1.84 3.62
CA GLY A 54 5.13 1.61 2.90
C GLY A 54 6.06 0.64 3.61
N ALA A 55 7.31 0.64 3.17
CA ALA A 55 8.32 -0.27 3.69
C ALA A 55 8.87 0.17 5.04
N GLY A 56 9.26 -0.80 5.84
CA GLY A 56 9.83 -0.61 7.16
C GLY A 56 10.73 -1.78 7.56
N LYS A 57 11.29 -1.67 8.75
CA LYS A 57 12.17 -2.68 9.34
C LYS A 57 11.60 -3.20 10.64
N VAL A 58 11.63 -4.51 10.84
CA VAL A 58 11.28 -5.14 12.11
C VAL A 58 12.37 -4.85 13.13
N LEU A 59 12.04 -4.07 14.16
CA LEU A 59 12.99 -3.67 15.21
C LEU A 59 12.97 -4.61 16.40
N LYS A 60 11.78 -5.16 16.72
CA LYS A 60 11.60 -6.02 17.90
C LYS A 60 10.50 -7.05 17.65
N LYS A 61 10.66 -8.19 18.29
CA LYS A 61 9.66 -9.24 18.42
C LYS A 61 9.58 -9.55 19.92
N GLU A 62 8.50 -9.16 20.58
CA GLU A 62 8.39 -9.23 22.04
C GLU A 62 6.97 -9.51 22.51
N ASP A 63 6.85 -10.28 23.61
CA ASP A 63 5.57 -10.49 24.28
C ASP A 63 5.12 -9.21 24.96
N MET A 64 3.89 -8.79 24.69
CA MET A 64 3.26 -7.64 25.33
C MET A 64 1.87 -8.00 25.83
N GLU A 65 1.51 -7.42 26.97
CA GLU A 65 0.14 -7.49 27.47
C GLU A 65 -0.61 -6.20 27.07
N ILE A 66 -1.60 -6.36 26.20
CA ILE A 66 -2.47 -5.26 25.77
C ILE A 66 -3.91 -5.66 26.02
N LEU A 67 -4.65 -4.81 26.76
CA LEU A 67 -6.05 -5.05 27.16
C LEU A 67 -6.26 -6.37 27.93
N GLY A 68 -5.25 -6.82 28.71
CA GLY A 68 -5.31 -8.05 29.50
C GLY A 68 -5.01 -9.33 28.72
N GLU A 69 -4.66 -9.24 27.44
CA GLU A 69 -4.24 -10.36 26.62
C GLU A 69 -2.74 -10.28 26.33
N ARG A 70 -2.03 -11.37 26.65
CA ARG A 70 -0.60 -11.48 26.35
C ARG A 70 -0.42 -12.13 24.99
N ARG A 71 0.23 -11.41 24.07
CA ARG A 71 0.51 -11.85 22.71
C ARG A 71 1.90 -11.39 22.29
N GLU A 72 2.47 -12.07 21.32
CA GLU A 72 3.71 -11.64 20.68
C GLU A 72 3.41 -10.54 19.65
N TYR A 73 4.21 -9.46 19.70
CA TYR A 73 4.09 -8.30 18.81
C TYR A 73 5.37 -8.06 18.02
N LEU A 74 5.19 -7.74 16.74
CA LEU A 74 6.23 -7.17 15.90
C LEU A 74 6.20 -5.65 16.05
N THR A 75 7.33 -5.05 16.39
CA THR A 75 7.53 -3.59 16.37
C THR A 75 8.25 -3.23 15.08
N ILE A 76 7.57 -2.50 14.20
CA ILE A 76 8.05 -2.15 12.85
C ILE A 76 8.25 -0.65 12.78
N LYS A 77 9.42 -0.20 12.37
CA LYS A 77 9.75 1.19 12.05
C LYS A 77 9.47 1.43 10.59
N ILE A 78 8.49 2.28 10.28
CA ILE A 78 8.19 2.72 8.91
C ILE A 78 9.16 3.84 8.54
N LEU A 79 9.73 3.77 7.34
CA LEU A 79 10.81 4.67 6.96
C LEU A 79 10.33 6.09 6.64
N HIS A 80 9.44 6.23 5.67
CA HIS A 80 9.12 7.52 5.08
C HIS A 80 8.41 8.52 6.02
N ASN A 81 7.95 8.10 7.21
CA ASN A 81 7.24 8.96 8.16
C ASN A 81 7.68 8.77 9.62
N ASP A 82 8.77 8.04 9.85
CA ASP A 82 9.31 7.73 11.18
C ASP A 82 8.32 7.05 12.15
N MET A 83 7.19 6.60 11.63
CA MET A 83 6.14 5.97 12.43
C MET A 83 6.60 4.59 12.91
N THR A 84 6.28 4.26 14.15
CA THR A 84 6.46 2.92 14.70
C THR A 84 5.10 2.28 14.90
N VAL A 85 4.87 1.13 14.27
CA VAL A 85 3.65 0.33 14.41
C VAL A 85 3.94 -0.96 15.16
N ARG A 86 2.96 -1.42 15.93
CA ARG A 86 2.99 -2.71 16.60
C ARG A 86 1.87 -3.58 16.05
N VAL A 87 2.23 -4.75 15.57
CA VAL A 87 1.30 -5.70 14.96
C VAL A 87 1.41 -7.03 15.70
N PRO A 88 0.30 -7.61 16.20
CA PRO A 88 0.34 -8.97 16.72
C PRO A 88 0.85 -9.93 15.65
N THR A 89 1.83 -10.78 15.98
CA THR A 89 2.46 -11.70 15.02
C THR A 89 1.42 -12.59 14.34
N GLU A 90 0.45 -13.09 15.09
CA GLU A 90 -0.66 -13.90 14.56
C GLU A 90 -1.57 -13.16 13.54
N ASN A 91 -1.63 -11.84 13.63
CA ASN A 91 -2.45 -11.00 12.75
C ASN A 91 -1.63 -10.34 11.61
N ALA A 92 -0.34 -10.59 11.53
CA ALA A 92 0.54 -9.95 10.56
C ALA A 92 0.07 -10.18 9.11
N ALA A 93 -0.25 -11.43 8.76
CA ALA A 93 -0.78 -11.78 7.44
C ALA A 93 -2.17 -11.16 7.18
N LEU A 94 -3.06 -11.15 8.18
CA LEU A 94 -4.38 -10.52 8.08
C LEU A 94 -4.29 -9.00 7.92
N ALA A 95 -3.28 -8.38 8.53
CA ALA A 95 -2.96 -6.96 8.36
C ALA A 95 -2.32 -6.65 6.99
N GLY A 96 -2.06 -7.68 6.18
CA GLY A 96 -1.43 -7.56 4.86
C GLY A 96 0.09 -7.28 4.94
N LEU A 97 0.72 -7.56 6.10
CA LEU A 97 2.17 -7.45 6.23
C LEU A 97 2.84 -8.49 5.32
N ARG A 98 3.78 -8.07 4.50
CA ARG A 98 4.53 -8.92 3.58
C ARG A 98 6.00 -8.53 3.54
N ARG A 99 6.84 -9.39 3.01
CA ARG A 99 8.24 -9.04 2.71
C ARG A 99 8.31 -8.03 1.57
N VAL A 100 9.40 -7.28 1.51
CA VAL A 100 9.75 -6.44 0.36
C VAL A 100 9.89 -7.32 -0.89
N ILE A 101 9.54 -6.76 -2.03
CA ILE A 101 9.60 -7.45 -3.34
C ILE A 101 11.03 -7.86 -3.68
N ASP A 102 11.14 -8.96 -4.42
CA ASP A 102 12.39 -9.44 -4.99
C ASP A 102 12.77 -8.73 -6.30
N GLU A 103 13.96 -9.03 -6.80
CA GLU A 103 14.50 -8.40 -8.01
C GLU A 103 13.67 -8.70 -9.27
N GLU A 104 13.09 -9.90 -9.38
CA GLU A 104 12.20 -10.25 -10.50
C GLU A 104 10.94 -9.40 -10.49
N THR A 105 10.35 -9.23 -9.31
CA THR A 105 9.17 -8.37 -9.12
C THR A 105 9.50 -6.90 -9.39
N VAL A 106 10.68 -6.43 -8.99
CA VAL A 106 11.16 -5.07 -9.32
C VAL A 106 11.12 -4.83 -10.82
N GLN A 107 11.66 -5.76 -11.65
CA GLN A 107 11.65 -5.58 -13.09
C GLN A 107 10.21 -5.45 -13.63
N LYS A 108 9.28 -6.25 -13.16
CA LYS A 108 7.87 -6.18 -13.54
C LYS A 108 7.24 -4.84 -13.12
N VAL A 109 7.58 -4.33 -11.94
CA VAL A 109 7.13 -3.00 -11.47
C VAL A 109 7.67 -1.89 -12.36
N LEU A 110 8.95 -1.96 -12.73
CA LEU A 110 9.57 -1.01 -13.66
C LEU A 110 8.90 -1.04 -15.05
N ASP A 111 8.49 -2.21 -15.52
CA ASP A 111 7.76 -2.35 -16.79
C ASP A 111 6.38 -1.69 -16.67
N VAL A 112 5.64 -1.89 -15.57
CA VAL A 112 4.38 -1.19 -15.32
C VAL A 112 4.57 0.33 -15.34
N LEU A 113 5.65 0.85 -14.75
CA LEU A 113 5.94 2.30 -14.73
C LEU A 113 6.28 2.87 -16.12
N ARG A 114 6.80 2.04 -17.02
CA ARG A 114 7.13 2.42 -18.41
C ARG A 114 6.00 2.22 -19.39
N ASP A 115 5.00 1.42 -19.04
CA ASP A 115 3.89 1.07 -19.90
C ASP A 115 2.97 2.26 -20.21
N GLN A 116 2.07 2.08 -21.17
CA GLN A 116 1.07 3.08 -21.51
C GLN A 116 0.10 3.33 -20.35
N VAL A 117 -0.46 4.53 -20.32
CA VAL A 117 -1.45 4.90 -19.31
C VAL A 117 -2.70 4.05 -19.43
N SER A 118 -3.14 3.52 -18.31
CA SER A 118 -4.41 2.82 -18.22
C SER A 118 -5.59 3.80 -18.30
N GLU A 119 -6.71 3.34 -18.78
CA GLU A 119 -7.91 4.18 -18.86
C GLU A 119 -8.41 4.54 -17.46
N MET A 120 -8.37 5.83 -17.15
CA MET A 120 -8.89 6.37 -15.89
C MET A 120 -10.26 7.04 -16.08
N PRO A 121 -11.17 6.97 -15.10
CA PRO A 121 -12.43 7.69 -15.15
C PRO A 121 -12.23 9.19 -15.39
N LYS A 122 -12.98 9.77 -16.34
CA LYS A 122 -12.91 11.21 -16.65
C LYS A 122 -13.41 12.07 -15.48
N ASN A 123 -14.43 11.62 -14.77
CA ASN A 123 -15.00 12.31 -13.61
C ASN A 123 -14.03 12.23 -12.42
N TRP A 124 -13.76 13.40 -11.79
CA TRP A 124 -12.80 13.51 -10.69
C TRP A 124 -13.12 12.59 -9.50
N ASN A 125 -14.37 12.60 -9.03
CA ASN A 125 -14.75 11.78 -7.85
C ASN A 125 -14.55 10.28 -8.12
N ARG A 126 -14.93 9.83 -9.33
CA ARG A 126 -14.76 8.40 -9.72
C ARG A 126 -13.28 8.06 -9.85
N ARG A 127 -12.47 8.93 -10.45
CA ARG A 127 -11.02 8.72 -10.61
C ARG A 127 -10.31 8.71 -9.26
N PHE A 128 -10.64 9.66 -8.38
CA PHE A 128 -10.06 9.71 -7.03
C PHE A 128 -10.40 8.45 -6.23
N LYS A 129 -11.66 8.00 -6.27
CA LYS A 129 -12.09 6.75 -5.63
C LYS A 129 -11.36 5.55 -6.22
N HIS A 130 -11.30 5.45 -7.55
CA HIS A 130 -10.63 4.35 -8.26
C HIS A 130 -9.16 4.21 -7.84
N ASN A 131 -8.40 5.30 -7.87
CA ASN A 131 -7.00 5.30 -7.46
C ASN A 131 -6.85 4.97 -5.96
N ARG A 132 -7.73 5.50 -5.11
CA ARG A 132 -7.73 5.20 -3.68
C ARG A 132 -8.01 3.72 -3.40
N ASP A 133 -8.94 3.13 -4.14
CA ASP A 133 -9.30 1.72 -3.99
C ASP A 133 -8.13 0.82 -4.42
N LYS A 134 -7.42 1.16 -5.50
CA LYS A 134 -6.16 0.51 -5.91
C LYS A 134 -5.07 0.61 -4.84
N ILE A 135 -4.84 1.79 -4.28
CA ILE A 135 -3.85 1.96 -3.21
C ILE A 135 -4.17 1.09 -1.99
N LYS A 136 -5.47 0.88 -1.71
CA LYS A 136 -5.91 0.08 -0.56
C LYS A 136 -5.63 -1.42 -0.70
N THR A 137 -5.46 -1.94 -1.89
CA THR A 137 -5.11 -3.35 -2.06
C THR A 137 -3.73 -3.66 -1.50
N GLY A 138 -2.82 -2.67 -1.47
CA GLY A 138 -1.43 -2.87 -1.11
C GLY A 138 -0.61 -3.60 -2.18
N ASP A 139 -1.23 -3.92 -3.32
CA ASP A 139 -0.55 -4.52 -4.46
C ASP A 139 0.42 -3.53 -5.09
N ILE A 140 1.67 -3.97 -5.27
CA ILE A 140 2.76 -3.11 -5.76
C ILE A 140 2.54 -2.69 -7.22
N TYR A 141 1.94 -3.55 -8.04
CA TYR A 141 1.66 -3.23 -9.44
C TYR A 141 0.55 -2.19 -9.56
N GLU A 142 -0.48 -2.28 -8.72
CA GLU A 142 -1.54 -1.28 -8.66
C GLU A 142 -1.02 0.07 -8.13
N LEU A 143 -0.11 0.06 -7.15
CA LEU A 143 0.59 1.26 -6.68
C LEU A 143 1.40 1.91 -7.81
N ALA A 144 2.18 1.11 -8.54
CA ALA A 144 2.97 1.57 -9.69
C ALA A 144 2.09 2.16 -10.79
N GLU A 145 0.97 1.51 -11.11
CA GLU A 145 0.00 2.01 -12.08
C GLU A 145 -0.58 3.37 -11.66
N VAL A 146 -0.97 3.53 -10.39
CA VAL A 146 -1.50 4.80 -9.89
C VAL A 146 -0.44 5.90 -9.98
N VAL A 147 0.80 5.61 -9.60
CA VAL A 147 1.92 6.56 -9.68
C VAL A 147 2.17 6.99 -11.13
N ARG A 148 2.28 6.04 -12.06
CA ARG A 148 2.45 6.31 -13.50
C ARG A 148 1.31 7.19 -14.05
N ASN A 149 0.07 6.78 -13.81
CA ASN A 149 -1.10 7.45 -14.36
C ASN A 149 -1.26 8.88 -13.81
N LEU A 150 -0.98 9.10 -12.53
CA LEU A 150 -1.02 10.44 -11.94
C LEU A 150 0.16 11.30 -12.39
N SER A 151 1.35 10.74 -12.57
CA SER A 151 2.52 11.43 -13.10
C SER A 151 2.25 12.00 -14.50
N LEU A 152 1.76 11.17 -15.42
CA LEU A 152 1.44 11.63 -16.77
C LEU A 152 0.33 12.68 -16.76
N ARG A 153 -0.72 12.46 -15.95
CA ARG A 153 -1.79 13.44 -15.82
C ARG A 153 -1.29 14.79 -15.31
N GLU A 154 -0.35 14.81 -14.35
CA GLU A 154 0.27 16.06 -13.89
C GLU A 154 0.95 16.81 -15.03
N SER A 155 1.67 16.09 -15.88
CA SER A 155 2.37 16.67 -17.05
C SER A 155 1.41 17.21 -18.11
N GLU A 156 0.27 16.52 -18.35
CA GLU A 156 -0.67 16.91 -19.41
C GLU A 156 -1.68 18.00 -19.00
N LYS A 157 -2.24 17.89 -17.81
CA LYS A 157 -3.44 18.65 -17.39
C LYS A 157 -3.35 19.24 -15.99
N GLY A 158 -2.32 18.85 -15.24
CA GLY A 158 -2.19 19.12 -13.81
C GLY A 158 -3.11 18.25 -12.95
N LEU A 159 -2.76 18.13 -11.68
CA LEU A 159 -3.51 17.44 -10.65
C LEU A 159 -4.22 18.42 -9.72
N SER A 160 -5.40 18.05 -9.26
CA SER A 160 -6.05 18.73 -8.12
C SER A 160 -5.24 18.56 -6.84
N THR A 161 -5.50 19.41 -5.83
CA THR A 161 -4.79 19.33 -4.54
C THR A 161 -4.87 17.95 -3.92
N GLY A 162 -6.06 17.30 -3.95
CA GLY A 162 -6.23 15.95 -3.42
C GLY A 162 -5.46 14.89 -4.22
N GLU A 163 -5.43 15.02 -5.56
CA GLU A 163 -4.65 14.11 -6.40
C GLU A 163 -3.14 14.31 -6.21
N LYS A 164 -2.67 15.56 -6.00
CA LYS A 164 -1.26 15.84 -5.68
C LYS A 164 -0.84 15.18 -4.37
N GLN A 165 -1.64 15.31 -3.33
CA GLN A 165 -1.38 14.64 -2.05
C GLN A 165 -1.35 13.12 -2.20
N MET A 166 -2.32 12.55 -2.94
CA MET A 166 -2.36 11.13 -3.24
C MET A 166 -1.11 10.68 -4.00
N PHE A 167 -0.73 11.38 -5.06
CA PHE A 167 0.45 11.09 -5.87
C PHE A 167 1.72 11.11 -5.03
N THR A 168 1.96 12.19 -4.26
CA THR A 168 3.14 12.32 -3.42
C THR A 168 3.23 11.18 -2.39
N ARG A 169 2.11 10.87 -1.72
CA ARG A 169 2.08 9.78 -0.75
C ARG A 169 2.35 8.42 -1.38
N THR A 170 1.69 8.12 -2.50
CA THR A 170 1.82 6.82 -3.17
C THR A 170 3.21 6.63 -3.76
N LYS A 171 3.80 7.72 -4.33
CA LYS A 171 5.19 7.71 -4.82
C LYS A 171 6.17 7.39 -3.70
N LYS A 172 6.01 7.98 -2.51
CA LYS A 172 6.87 7.69 -1.36
C LYS A 172 6.73 6.25 -0.86
N ILE A 173 5.51 5.72 -0.84
CA ILE A 173 5.28 4.30 -0.50
C ILE A 173 6.04 3.39 -1.47
N LEU A 174 5.91 3.64 -2.77
CA LEU A 174 6.59 2.87 -3.82
C LEU A 174 8.12 3.02 -3.73
N ALA A 175 8.62 4.25 -3.57
CA ALA A 175 10.05 4.52 -3.42
C ALA A 175 10.64 3.80 -2.20
N SER A 176 9.93 3.78 -1.06
CA SER A 176 10.39 3.09 0.15
C SER A 176 10.58 1.59 -0.02
N GLU A 177 9.80 0.96 -0.89
CA GLU A 177 9.94 -0.45 -1.21
C GLU A 177 11.08 -0.68 -2.22
N LEU A 178 11.15 0.13 -3.27
CA LEU A 178 12.23 0.08 -4.25
C LEU A 178 13.61 0.34 -3.63
N MET A 179 13.69 1.20 -2.62
CA MET A 179 14.90 1.47 -1.87
C MET A 179 15.52 0.17 -1.33
N TYR A 180 14.75 -0.67 -0.65
CA TYR A 180 15.25 -1.93 -0.12
C TYR A 180 15.49 -2.97 -1.20
N ALA A 181 14.60 -3.04 -2.20
CA ALA A 181 14.70 -4.03 -3.26
C ALA A 181 15.88 -3.78 -4.21
N LEU A 182 16.35 -2.51 -4.30
CA LEU A 182 17.47 -2.10 -5.17
C LEU A 182 18.75 -1.75 -4.39
N ASP A 183 18.75 -1.95 -3.06
CA ASP A 183 19.86 -1.58 -2.17
C ASP A 183 20.30 -0.11 -2.35
N LYS A 184 19.33 0.79 -2.41
CA LYS A 184 19.51 2.24 -2.55
C LYS A 184 19.16 2.96 -1.26
N ASP A 185 19.65 4.19 -1.10
CA ASP A 185 19.13 5.08 -0.07
C ASP A 185 17.79 5.73 -0.50
N GLU A 186 17.14 6.45 0.42
CA GLU A 186 15.82 7.04 0.19
C GLU A 186 15.87 8.11 -0.93
N GLU A 187 16.89 8.96 -0.95
CA GLU A 187 17.07 10.02 -1.94
C GLU A 187 17.37 9.44 -3.33
N GLU A 188 18.22 8.42 -3.38
CA GLU A 188 18.54 7.70 -4.62
C GLU A 188 17.32 6.99 -5.20
N ALA A 189 16.49 6.36 -4.36
CA ALA A 189 15.28 5.66 -4.80
C ALA A 189 14.21 6.64 -5.29
N GLU A 190 14.01 7.78 -4.61
CA GLU A 190 13.09 8.82 -5.04
C GLU A 190 13.55 9.45 -6.38
N THR A 191 14.84 9.75 -6.50
CA THR A 191 15.43 10.31 -7.73
C THR A 191 15.29 9.34 -8.90
N TYR A 192 15.64 8.08 -8.69
CA TYR A 192 15.49 7.04 -9.70
C TYR A 192 14.05 6.91 -10.21
N LEU A 193 13.08 6.95 -9.29
CA LEU A 193 11.66 6.88 -9.65
C LEU A 193 11.22 8.14 -10.42
N ASP A 194 11.70 9.33 -10.04
CA ASP A 194 11.37 10.58 -10.73
C ASP A 194 11.94 10.61 -12.16
N GLU A 195 13.17 10.18 -12.36
CA GLU A 195 13.79 10.07 -13.68
C GLU A 195 13.04 9.08 -14.57
N LEU A 196 12.65 7.93 -14.02
CA LEU A 196 11.90 6.92 -14.75
C LEU A 196 10.53 7.45 -15.22
N LEU A 197 9.81 8.12 -14.33
CA LEU A 197 8.50 8.72 -14.63
C LEU A 197 8.61 9.85 -15.67
N ALA A 198 9.62 10.71 -15.57
CA ALA A 198 9.88 11.77 -16.52
C ALA A 198 10.20 11.20 -17.92
N ASN A 199 11.04 10.18 -18.01
CA ASN A 199 11.37 9.53 -19.27
C ASN A 199 10.16 8.84 -19.91
N SER A 200 9.33 8.17 -19.11
CA SER A 200 8.08 7.55 -19.57
C SER A 200 7.10 8.59 -20.10
N ALA A 201 6.89 9.70 -19.38
CA ALA A 201 6.01 10.79 -19.81
C ALA A 201 6.47 11.41 -21.14
N ASN A 202 7.77 11.72 -21.28
CA ASN A 202 8.35 12.28 -22.50
C ASN A 202 8.15 11.33 -23.70
N SER A 203 8.37 10.03 -23.51
CA SER A 203 8.18 9.03 -24.56
C SER A 203 6.73 8.94 -25.02
N GLN A 204 5.78 8.97 -24.11
CA GLN A 204 4.35 8.92 -24.42
C GLN A 204 3.86 10.22 -25.13
N MET A 205 4.35 11.38 -24.72
CA MET A 205 4.05 12.66 -25.40
C MET A 205 4.61 12.70 -26.82
N ALA A 206 5.82 12.19 -27.04
CA ALA A 206 6.42 12.10 -28.36
C ALA A 206 5.61 11.20 -29.31
N MET A 207 5.10 10.08 -28.82
CA MET A 207 4.23 9.16 -29.57
C MET A 207 2.87 9.79 -29.89
N ALA A 208 2.30 10.58 -28.98
CA ALA A 208 1.01 11.26 -29.15
C ALA A 208 1.10 12.41 -30.16
N GLY A 209 2.24 13.12 -30.23
CA GLY A 209 2.49 14.22 -31.16
C GLY A 209 2.84 13.79 -32.60
N ALA A 210 3.13 12.52 -32.83
CA ALA A 210 3.47 11.97 -34.13
C ALA A 210 2.26 11.46 -34.95
N LYS A 211 1.04 11.58 -34.42
CA LYS A 211 -0.24 11.28 -35.08
C LYS A 211 -0.95 12.55 -35.55
#